data_ab65f8dfe9ba5cf733b654542b6d8143
#
_entry.id   ab65f8dfe9ba5cf733b654542b6d8143
#
_cell.length_a   1.000
_cell.length_b   1.000
_cell.length_c   1.000
_cell.angle_alpha   90.00
_cell.angle_beta   90.00
_cell.angle_gamma   90.00
#
_symmetry.space_group_name_H-M   'P 1'
#
loop_
_entity.id
_entity.type
_entity.pdbx_description
1 polymer ?
#
loop_
_entity_poly.entity_id
_entity_poly.type
_entity_poly.pdbx_seq_one_letter_code
_entity_poly.pdbx_strand_id
1 'polypeptide(L)'
;MHASATAAADFQMWMTFFVIITAFALYAWEKVAIEVTSLGVLCVLMVFFYIYPVAGTTAHGGSVPNVLSPEILLAGFSNPALITVLALLVIGQGMVRTGVLDLAAHGVLKCCGATNWLAILAVLFVATVVSGFLNNIPVVVIFIPIMQALADRFDMSPSKLMMPLSFAAILGGMTTLIGSGSNLLVNSALIGIDQQPFDFFDFTIPGLVLAGVGLVYLLLIAPRLLPDREGMAETLAGGKNR
;
A
#
# COMPACT_ATOMS: atom_id res chain seq x y z
N MET A 1 0.86 46.23 0.35
CA MET A 1 1.76 45.07 0.17
C MET A 1 1.23 43.75 0.76
N HIS A 2 0.57 43.72 1.93
CA HIS A 2 0.00 42.48 2.50
C HIS A 2 -1.13 41.85 1.64
N ALA A 3 -2.02 42.64 1.05
CA ALA A 3 -3.17 42.13 0.28
C ALA A 3 -2.76 41.44 -1.04
N SER A 4 -1.68 41.87 -1.68
CA SER A 4 -1.17 41.24 -2.90
C SER A 4 -0.43 39.92 -2.64
N ALA A 5 0.22 39.80 -1.48
CA ALA A 5 0.90 38.58 -1.06
C ALA A 5 -0.11 37.47 -0.67
N THR A 6 -1.21 37.84 0.00
CA THR A 6 -2.27 36.90 0.33
C THR A 6 -3.00 36.39 -0.92
N ALA A 7 -3.31 37.27 -1.88
CA ALA A 7 -3.95 36.87 -3.14
C ALA A 7 -3.07 35.94 -4.00
N ALA A 8 -1.74 36.14 -4.00
CA ALA A 8 -0.82 35.24 -4.69
C ALA A 8 -0.72 33.86 -4.00
N ALA A 9 -0.71 33.83 -2.67
CA ALA A 9 -0.71 32.58 -1.90
C ALA A 9 -2.03 31.79 -2.10
N ASP A 10 -3.17 32.51 -2.12
CA ASP A 10 -4.48 31.92 -2.39
C ASP A 10 -4.53 31.29 -3.81
N PHE A 11 -4.00 31.97 -4.82
CA PHE A 11 -3.94 31.46 -6.19
C PHE A 11 -3.08 30.17 -6.27
N GLN A 12 -1.89 30.17 -5.65
CA GLN A 12 -1.01 29.00 -5.62
C GLN A 12 -1.67 27.82 -4.92
N MET A 13 -2.36 28.06 -3.82
CA MET A 13 -3.11 27.05 -3.08
C MET A 13 -4.22 26.45 -3.95
N TRP A 14 -5.07 27.27 -4.58
CA TRP A 14 -6.16 26.78 -5.42
C TRP A 14 -5.69 26.00 -6.64
N MET A 15 -4.59 26.46 -7.28
CA MET A 15 -3.97 25.71 -8.40
C MET A 15 -3.44 24.36 -7.95
N THR A 16 -2.81 24.28 -6.79
CA THR A 16 -2.33 23.00 -6.24
C THR A 16 -3.50 22.05 -5.97
N PHE A 17 -4.59 22.54 -5.37
CA PHE A 17 -5.80 21.75 -5.17
C PHE A 17 -6.41 21.28 -6.49
N PHE A 18 -6.44 22.12 -7.51
CA PHE A 18 -6.93 21.76 -8.83
C PHE A 18 -6.08 20.64 -9.46
N VAL A 19 -4.75 20.75 -9.37
CA VAL A 19 -3.84 19.69 -9.85
C VAL A 19 -4.05 18.38 -9.11
N ILE A 20 -4.22 18.42 -7.76
CA ILE A 20 -4.50 17.23 -6.95
C ILE A 20 -5.83 16.58 -7.37
N ILE A 21 -6.91 17.36 -7.49
CA ILE A 21 -8.22 16.84 -7.92
C ILE A 21 -8.14 16.23 -9.32
N THR A 22 -7.42 16.89 -10.23
CA THR A 22 -7.21 16.38 -11.59
C THR A 22 -6.42 15.07 -11.58
N ALA A 23 -5.39 14.96 -10.75
CA ALA A 23 -4.64 13.73 -10.58
C ALA A 23 -5.53 12.58 -10.08
N PHE A 24 -6.37 12.83 -9.06
CA PHE A 24 -7.32 11.83 -8.57
C PHE A 24 -8.34 11.42 -9.65
N ALA A 25 -8.86 12.37 -10.43
CA ALA A 25 -9.77 12.08 -11.53
C ALA A 25 -9.10 11.22 -12.61
N LEU A 26 -7.83 11.50 -12.95
CA LEU A 26 -7.07 10.71 -13.92
C LEU A 26 -6.76 9.30 -13.40
N TYR A 27 -6.43 9.15 -12.11
CA TYR A 27 -6.23 7.84 -11.48
C TYR A 27 -7.54 7.01 -11.47
N ALA A 28 -8.68 7.65 -11.19
CA ALA A 28 -9.99 7.00 -11.22
C ALA A 28 -10.45 6.61 -12.64
N TRP A 29 -9.94 7.29 -13.66
CA TRP A 29 -10.34 7.03 -15.04
C TRP A 29 -9.65 5.81 -15.65
N GLU A 30 -8.56 5.33 -15.06
CA GLU A 30 -7.80 4.12 -15.44
C GLU A 30 -7.35 4.02 -16.91
N LYS A 31 -7.58 5.04 -17.73
CA LYS A 31 -7.18 5.04 -19.15
C LYS A 31 -5.72 5.40 -19.37
N VAL A 32 -5.11 6.08 -18.40
CA VAL A 32 -3.71 6.52 -18.43
C VAL A 32 -2.96 5.75 -17.36
N ALA A 33 -1.78 5.25 -17.71
CA ALA A 33 -0.95 4.56 -16.73
C ALA A 33 -0.61 5.48 -15.54
N ILE A 34 -0.64 4.91 -14.34
CA ILE A 34 -0.42 5.65 -13.07
C ILE A 34 0.92 6.38 -13.10
N GLU A 35 1.95 5.75 -13.68
CA GLU A 35 3.29 6.29 -13.81
C GLU A 35 3.33 7.57 -14.66
N VAL A 36 2.59 7.55 -15.79
CA VAL A 36 2.51 8.70 -16.70
C VAL A 36 1.76 9.86 -16.05
N THR A 37 0.65 9.56 -15.35
CA THR A 37 -0.11 10.56 -14.60
C THR A 37 0.74 11.18 -13.50
N SER A 38 1.44 10.37 -12.71
CA SER A 38 2.30 10.85 -11.61
C SER A 38 3.44 11.72 -12.12
N LEU A 39 4.12 11.30 -13.19
CA LEU A 39 5.20 12.07 -13.80
C LEU A 39 4.67 13.37 -14.41
N GLY A 40 3.51 13.33 -15.06
CA GLY A 40 2.84 14.50 -15.61
C GLY A 40 2.48 15.53 -14.54
N VAL A 41 1.90 15.09 -13.43
CA VAL A 41 1.60 15.95 -12.27
C VAL A 41 2.86 16.58 -11.71
N LEU A 42 3.94 15.81 -11.55
CA LEU A 42 5.22 16.34 -11.09
C LEU A 42 5.76 17.41 -12.04
N CYS A 43 5.76 17.15 -13.35
CA CYS A 43 6.20 18.13 -14.34
C CYS A 43 5.36 19.42 -14.30
N VAL A 44 4.04 19.30 -14.19
CA VAL A 44 3.13 20.46 -14.07
C VAL A 44 3.46 21.28 -12.82
N LEU A 45 3.65 20.63 -11.67
CA LEU A 45 4.00 21.31 -10.43
C LEU A 45 5.38 21.99 -10.53
N MET A 46 6.38 21.32 -11.11
CA MET A 46 7.71 21.89 -11.30
C MET A 46 7.66 23.16 -12.17
N VAL A 47 6.97 23.12 -13.30
CA VAL A 47 6.81 24.27 -14.21
C VAL A 47 6.01 25.37 -13.51
N PHE A 48 4.94 25.03 -12.82
CA PHE A 48 4.10 25.98 -12.11
C PHE A 48 4.87 26.74 -11.02
N PHE A 49 5.57 26.05 -10.13
CA PHE A 49 6.35 26.68 -9.06
C PHE A 49 7.66 27.30 -9.53
N TYR A 50 8.12 26.97 -10.73
CA TYR A 50 9.20 27.72 -11.39
C TYR A 50 8.72 29.12 -11.85
N ILE A 51 7.49 29.20 -12.42
CA ILE A 51 6.91 30.45 -12.91
C ILE A 51 6.37 31.30 -11.74
N TYR A 52 5.75 30.64 -10.75
CA TYR A 52 5.17 31.28 -9.57
C TYR A 52 5.88 30.82 -8.29
N PRO A 53 7.07 31.33 -8.00
CA PRO A 53 7.86 30.89 -6.85
C PRO A 53 7.16 31.22 -5.53
N VAL A 54 7.22 30.30 -4.57
CA VAL A 54 6.72 30.49 -3.21
C VAL A 54 7.86 30.93 -2.32
N ALA A 55 7.89 32.21 -1.96
CA ALA A 55 8.86 32.71 -1.00
C ALA A 55 8.53 32.22 0.41
N GLY A 56 9.53 31.75 1.14
CA GLY A 56 9.38 31.26 2.51
C GLY A 56 10.62 31.50 3.35
N THR A 57 10.53 31.11 4.62
CA THR A 57 11.66 31.11 5.54
C THR A 57 12.04 29.67 5.90
N THR A 58 13.33 29.37 5.91
CA THR A 58 13.82 28.09 6.43
C THR A 58 13.63 28.01 7.95
N ALA A 59 13.61 26.78 8.49
CA ALA A 59 13.54 26.52 9.95
C ALA A 59 14.66 27.27 10.74
N HIS A 60 15.74 27.66 10.08
CA HIS A 60 16.85 28.42 10.68
C HIS A 60 16.79 29.93 10.42
N GLY A 61 15.63 30.47 9.98
CA GLY A 61 15.39 31.91 9.83
C GLY A 61 15.97 32.55 8.56
N GLY A 62 16.51 31.75 7.62
CA GLY A 62 16.96 32.24 6.30
C GLY A 62 15.76 32.43 5.34
N SER A 63 15.72 33.54 4.57
CA SER A 63 14.77 33.72 3.49
C SER A 63 15.14 32.87 2.28
N VAL A 64 14.24 32.05 1.78
CA VAL A 64 14.40 31.26 0.55
C VAL A 64 13.50 31.84 -0.53
N PRO A 65 14.02 32.13 -1.72
CA PRO A 65 13.24 32.74 -2.80
C PRO A 65 12.15 31.80 -3.36
N ASN A 66 12.36 30.48 -3.26
CA ASN A 66 11.37 29.48 -3.64
C ASN A 66 11.49 28.25 -2.75
N VAL A 67 10.50 28.02 -1.89
CA VAL A 67 10.41 26.84 -0.98
C VAL A 67 10.01 25.57 -1.75
N LEU A 68 9.47 25.69 -2.96
CA LEU A 68 9.06 24.58 -3.83
C LEU A 68 9.86 24.60 -5.14
N SER A 69 11.18 24.82 -5.03
CA SER A 69 12.06 24.75 -6.20
C SER A 69 12.08 23.34 -6.82
N PRO A 70 12.42 23.19 -8.11
CA PRO A 70 12.52 21.89 -8.77
C PRO A 70 13.43 20.91 -8.02
N GLU A 71 14.51 21.39 -7.40
CA GLU A 71 15.42 20.57 -6.60
C GLU A 71 14.73 19.99 -5.38
N ILE A 72 13.88 20.77 -4.69
CA ILE A 72 13.14 20.34 -3.51
C ILE A 72 12.03 19.35 -3.90
N LEU A 73 11.32 19.61 -5.01
CA LEU A 73 10.31 18.68 -5.53
C LEU A 73 10.93 17.34 -5.95
N LEU A 74 12.12 17.37 -6.56
CA LEU A 74 12.84 16.16 -6.94
C LEU A 74 13.52 15.45 -5.76
N ALA A 75 13.78 16.15 -4.67
CA ALA A 75 14.36 15.57 -3.45
C ALA A 75 13.46 14.47 -2.86
N GLY A 76 12.15 14.48 -3.17
CA GLY A 76 11.24 13.37 -2.83
C GLY A 76 11.70 12.01 -3.36
N PHE A 77 12.41 11.94 -4.49
CA PHE A 77 12.95 10.68 -5.01
C PHE A 77 14.14 10.13 -4.21
N SER A 78 14.84 10.96 -3.46
CA SER A 78 15.90 10.56 -2.53
C SER A 78 15.41 10.41 -1.08
N ASN A 79 14.11 10.44 -0.85
CA ASN A 79 13.53 10.28 0.47
C ASN A 79 13.88 8.88 1.03
N PRO A 80 14.42 8.78 2.27
CA PRO A 80 14.76 7.50 2.89
C PRO A 80 13.59 6.52 2.96
N ALA A 81 12.37 7.01 3.14
CA ALA A 81 11.18 6.16 3.14
C ALA A 81 10.96 5.49 1.77
N LEU A 82 11.13 6.24 0.66
CA LEU A 82 11.03 5.68 -0.68
C LEU A 82 12.11 4.61 -0.94
N ILE A 83 13.35 4.90 -0.56
CA ILE A 83 14.47 3.95 -0.69
C ILE A 83 14.19 2.68 0.13
N THR A 84 13.65 2.82 1.34
CA THR A 84 13.26 1.68 2.18
C THR A 84 12.18 0.84 1.51
N VAL A 85 11.13 1.46 0.96
CA VAL A 85 10.07 0.73 0.23
C VAL A 85 10.66 -0.02 -0.97
N LEU A 86 11.52 0.62 -1.76
CA LEU A 86 12.19 -0.03 -2.89
C LEU A 86 13.05 -1.23 -2.45
N ALA A 87 13.84 -1.08 -1.39
CA ALA A 87 14.63 -2.16 -0.82
C ALA A 87 13.75 -3.34 -0.36
N LEU A 88 12.63 -3.06 0.34
CA LEU A 88 11.67 -4.08 0.77
C LEU A 88 11.00 -4.79 -0.41
N LEU A 89 10.69 -4.07 -1.50
CA LEU A 89 10.15 -4.69 -2.72
C LEU A 89 11.17 -5.64 -3.36
N VAL A 90 12.45 -5.25 -3.41
CA VAL A 90 13.53 -6.11 -3.93
C VAL A 90 13.71 -7.35 -3.06
N ILE A 91 13.75 -7.19 -1.73
CA ILE A 91 13.84 -8.30 -0.78
C ILE A 91 12.62 -9.23 -0.93
N GLY A 92 11.41 -8.66 -0.95
CA GLY A 92 10.18 -9.42 -1.13
C GLY A 92 10.19 -10.23 -2.43
N GLN A 93 10.60 -9.63 -3.54
CA GLN A 93 10.74 -10.32 -4.82
C GLN A 93 11.82 -11.42 -4.78
N GLY A 94 12.92 -11.19 -4.06
CA GLY A 94 13.95 -12.21 -3.80
C GLY A 94 13.38 -13.42 -3.05
N MET A 95 12.57 -13.18 -2.00
CA MET A 95 11.92 -14.24 -1.22
C MET A 95 10.91 -15.05 -2.07
N VAL A 96 10.19 -14.39 -2.99
CA VAL A 96 9.32 -15.08 -3.96
C VAL A 96 10.15 -16.01 -4.85
N ARG A 97 11.22 -15.48 -5.45
CA ARG A 97 12.06 -16.25 -6.40
C ARG A 97 12.83 -17.39 -5.77
N THR A 98 13.19 -17.28 -4.50
CA THR A 98 13.89 -18.35 -3.76
C THR A 98 12.96 -19.42 -3.22
N GLY A 99 11.63 -19.23 -3.27
CA GLY A 99 10.65 -20.19 -2.77
C GLY A 99 10.65 -20.36 -1.25
N VAL A 100 11.33 -19.49 -0.50
CA VAL A 100 11.38 -19.55 0.98
C VAL A 100 9.99 -19.45 1.59
N LEU A 101 9.14 -18.63 1.00
CA LEU A 101 7.77 -18.40 1.48
C LEU A 101 6.85 -19.58 1.12
N ASP A 102 7.09 -20.27 -0.01
CA ASP A 102 6.39 -21.51 -0.35
C ASP A 102 6.72 -22.61 0.66
N LEU A 103 8.00 -22.71 1.07
CA LEU A 103 8.42 -23.63 2.14
C LEU A 103 7.72 -23.34 3.46
N ALA A 104 7.64 -22.07 3.86
CA ALA A 104 6.94 -21.64 5.08
C ALA A 104 5.44 -21.99 5.02
N ALA A 105 4.80 -21.69 3.90
CA ALA A 105 3.39 -21.98 3.69
C ALA A 105 3.06 -23.48 3.68
N HIS A 106 3.88 -24.31 3.00
CA HIS A 106 3.74 -25.76 3.03
C HIS A 106 3.99 -26.35 4.43
N GLY A 107 4.91 -25.76 5.21
CA GLY A 107 5.13 -26.10 6.61
C GLY A 107 3.86 -25.90 7.45
N VAL A 108 3.19 -24.75 7.29
CA VAL A 108 1.91 -24.45 7.97
C VAL A 108 0.81 -25.41 7.58
N LEU A 109 0.66 -25.72 6.29
CA LEU A 109 -0.34 -26.67 5.79
C LEU A 109 -0.14 -28.08 6.36
N LYS A 110 1.10 -28.52 6.56
CA LYS A 110 1.41 -29.81 7.20
C LYS A 110 1.03 -29.85 8.68
N CYS A 111 1.17 -28.74 9.39
CA CYS A 111 0.82 -28.64 10.82
C CYS A 111 -0.68 -28.56 11.10
N CYS A 112 -1.49 -28.03 10.16
CA CYS A 112 -2.91 -27.74 10.41
C CYS A 112 -3.88 -28.92 10.20
N GLY A 113 -3.40 -30.10 9.79
CA GLY A 113 -4.22 -31.31 9.73
C GLY A 113 -5.41 -31.24 8.74
N ALA A 114 -6.47 -32.03 9.02
CA ALA A 114 -7.58 -32.25 8.11
C ALA A 114 -8.75 -31.25 8.21
N THR A 115 -8.69 -30.25 9.08
CA THR A 115 -9.81 -29.32 9.31
C THR A 115 -9.68 -28.12 8.37
N ASN A 116 -10.58 -28.04 7.38
CA ASN A 116 -10.58 -27.02 6.31
C ASN A 116 -10.48 -25.60 6.84
N TRP A 117 -11.25 -25.27 7.86
CA TRP A 117 -11.31 -23.94 8.44
C TRP A 117 -10.03 -23.51 9.17
N LEU A 118 -9.40 -24.44 9.91
CA LEU A 118 -8.14 -24.19 10.61
C LEU A 118 -6.99 -23.93 9.63
N ALA A 119 -6.96 -24.64 8.50
CA ALA A 119 -5.94 -24.42 7.47
C ALA A 119 -6.04 -23.01 6.85
N ILE A 120 -7.26 -22.57 6.51
CA ILE A 120 -7.51 -21.22 5.98
C ILE A 120 -7.09 -20.17 7.02
N LEU A 121 -7.52 -20.33 8.27
CA LEU A 121 -7.18 -19.41 9.36
C LEU A 121 -5.68 -19.32 9.58
N ALA A 122 -4.97 -20.45 9.59
CA ALA A 122 -3.54 -20.49 9.77
C ALA A 122 -2.79 -19.78 8.63
N VAL A 123 -3.23 -19.97 7.39
CA VAL A 123 -2.61 -19.27 6.23
C VAL A 123 -2.89 -17.77 6.30
N LEU A 124 -4.11 -17.34 6.64
CA LEU A 124 -4.43 -15.93 6.83
C LEU A 124 -3.62 -15.30 7.97
N PHE A 125 -3.49 -16.02 9.09
CA PHE A 125 -2.67 -15.56 10.22
C PHE A 125 -1.19 -15.40 9.84
N VAL A 126 -0.62 -16.39 9.13
CA VAL A 126 0.78 -16.30 8.66
C VAL A 126 0.94 -15.18 7.66
N ALA A 127 0.01 -15.01 6.73
CA ALA A 127 0.03 -13.90 5.78
C ALA A 127 -0.01 -12.54 6.52
N THR A 128 -0.83 -12.41 7.57
CA THR A 128 -0.88 -11.22 8.43
C THR A 128 0.46 -10.95 9.10
N VAL A 129 1.07 -11.96 9.73
CA VAL A 129 2.36 -11.82 10.40
C VAL A 129 3.48 -11.45 9.41
N VAL A 130 3.54 -12.15 8.29
CA VAL A 130 4.55 -11.87 7.24
C VAL A 130 4.40 -10.47 6.66
N SER A 131 3.15 -10.02 6.48
CA SER A 131 2.85 -8.67 5.96
C SER A 131 3.21 -7.56 6.95
N GLY A 132 3.34 -7.86 8.22
CA GLY A 132 3.90 -6.91 9.20
C GLY A 132 5.35 -6.54 8.93
N PHE A 133 6.10 -7.40 8.23
CA PHE A 133 7.52 -7.19 7.92
C PHE A 133 7.81 -6.98 6.44
N LEU A 134 6.88 -7.36 5.57
CA LEU A 134 6.98 -7.20 4.13
C LEU A 134 5.84 -6.33 3.61
N ASN A 135 6.07 -5.66 2.50
CA ASN A 135 4.99 -4.92 1.83
C ASN A 135 3.84 -5.88 1.43
N ASN A 136 2.60 -5.39 1.50
CA ASN A 136 1.39 -6.17 1.24
C ASN A 136 1.37 -6.87 -0.13
N ILE A 137 1.88 -6.21 -1.19
CA ILE A 137 1.82 -6.73 -2.57
C ILE A 137 2.60 -8.04 -2.73
N PRO A 138 3.89 -8.15 -2.37
CA PRO A 138 4.62 -9.43 -2.42
C PRO A 138 3.93 -10.52 -1.61
N VAL A 139 3.41 -10.20 -0.42
CA VAL A 139 2.74 -11.18 0.43
C VAL A 139 1.51 -11.76 -0.25
N VAL A 140 0.63 -10.91 -0.79
CA VAL A 140 -0.56 -11.39 -1.50
C VAL A 140 -0.17 -12.27 -2.68
N VAL A 141 0.79 -11.83 -3.51
CA VAL A 141 1.24 -12.60 -4.70
C VAL A 141 1.72 -14.01 -4.33
N ILE A 142 2.45 -14.14 -3.21
CA ILE A 142 2.97 -15.43 -2.73
C ILE A 142 1.85 -16.34 -2.23
N PHE A 143 0.90 -15.78 -1.48
CA PHE A 143 -0.15 -16.57 -0.86
C PHE A 143 -1.32 -16.89 -1.81
N ILE A 144 -1.46 -16.23 -2.98
CA ILE A 144 -2.48 -16.55 -3.99
C ILE A 144 -2.45 -18.03 -4.39
N PRO A 145 -1.32 -18.63 -4.83
CA PRO A 145 -1.31 -20.05 -5.25
C PRO A 145 -1.71 -20.98 -4.11
N ILE A 146 -1.34 -20.65 -2.87
CA ILE A 146 -1.66 -21.45 -1.69
C ILE A 146 -3.15 -21.40 -1.42
N MET A 147 -3.75 -20.22 -1.50
CA MET A 147 -5.21 -20.06 -1.33
C MET A 147 -5.99 -20.72 -2.46
N GLN A 148 -5.47 -20.70 -3.70
CA GLN A 148 -6.05 -21.45 -4.82
C GLN A 148 -6.04 -22.96 -4.53
N ALA A 149 -4.89 -23.50 -4.14
CA ALA A 149 -4.77 -24.92 -3.80
C ALA A 149 -5.71 -25.32 -2.62
N LEU A 150 -5.94 -24.42 -1.66
CA LEU A 150 -6.90 -24.65 -0.58
C LEU A 150 -8.34 -24.59 -1.09
N ALA A 151 -8.66 -23.65 -1.99
CA ALA A 151 -9.98 -23.54 -2.61
C ALA A 151 -10.33 -24.83 -3.35
N ASP A 152 -9.41 -25.32 -4.20
CA ASP A 152 -9.56 -26.57 -4.94
C ASP A 152 -9.71 -27.79 -4.02
N ARG A 153 -8.90 -27.84 -2.95
CA ARG A 153 -8.93 -28.96 -1.98
C ARG A 153 -10.25 -29.02 -1.19
N PHE A 154 -10.86 -27.88 -0.94
CA PHE A 154 -12.05 -27.77 -0.09
C PHE A 154 -13.34 -27.53 -0.87
N ASP A 155 -13.27 -27.60 -2.21
CA ASP A 155 -14.38 -27.34 -3.12
C ASP A 155 -15.08 -26.00 -2.81
N MET A 156 -14.25 -24.96 -2.64
CA MET A 156 -14.68 -23.60 -2.33
C MET A 156 -14.36 -22.65 -3.49
N SER A 157 -15.21 -21.66 -3.71
CA SER A 157 -14.92 -20.61 -4.69
C SER A 157 -13.63 -19.85 -4.31
N PRO A 158 -12.66 -19.69 -5.25
CA PRO A 158 -11.44 -18.94 -5.02
C PRO A 158 -11.68 -17.51 -4.50
N SER A 159 -12.76 -16.85 -4.92
CA SER A 159 -13.10 -15.48 -4.50
C SER A 159 -13.32 -15.37 -2.99
N LYS A 160 -13.84 -16.42 -2.34
CA LYS A 160 -14.05 -16.47 -0.89
C LYS A 160 -12.75 -16.52 -0.08
N LEU A 161 -11.62 -16.88 -0.70
CA LEU A 161 -10.32 -16.97 -0.04
C LEU A 161 -9.39 -15.82 -0.44
N MET A 162 -9.48 -15.34 -1.69
CA MET A 162 -8.61 -14.25 -2.19
C MET A 162 -8.89 -12.92 -1.50
N MET A 163 -10.17 -12.59 -1.29
CA MET A 163 -10.54 -11.33 -0.64
C MET A 163 -10.12 -11.28 0.82
N PRO A 164 -10.39 -12.31 1.67
CA PRO A 164 -9.81 -12.39 3.02
C PRO A 164 -8.28 -12.32 3.05
N LEU A 165 -7.58 -12.93 2.09
CA LEU A 165 -6.13 -12.84 1.99
C LEU A 165 -5.66 -11.40 1.81
N SER A 166 -6.28 -10.66 0.90
CA SER A 166 -5.94 -9.25 0.67
C SER A 166 -6.13 -8.41 1.92
N PHE A 167 -7.26 -8.58 2.62
CA PHE A 167 -7.50 -7.87 3.88
C PHE A 167 -6.54 -8.30 4.99
N ALA A 168 -6.22 -9.58 5.11
CA ALA A 168 -5.26 -10.08 6.10
C ALA A 168 -3.87 -9.47 5.88
N ALA A 169 -3.42 -9.35 4.62
CA ALA A 169 -2.18 -8.68 4.29
C ALA A 169 -2.20 -7.18 4.65
N ILE A 170 -3.29 -6.47 4.35
CA ILE A 170 -3.44 -5.05 4.71
C ILE A 170 -3.40 -4.87 6.23
N LEU A 171 -4.15 -5.67 6.97
CA LEU A 171 -4.19 -5.64 8.44
C LEU A 171 -2.81 -5.92 9.04
N GLY A 172 -2.07 -6.90 8.48
CA GLY A 172 -0.70 -7.18 8.88
C GLY A 172 0.23 -5.99 8.64
N GLY A 173 0.15 -5.39 7.46
CA GLY A 173 0.95 -4.22 7.10
C GLY A 173 0.73 -2.99 8.00
N MET A 174 -0.41 -2.91 8.68
CA MET A 174 -0.70 -1.84 9.64
C MET A 174 -0.03 -2.04 11.00
N THR A 175 0.57 -3.21 11.28
CA THR A 175 1.11 -3.52 12.61
C THR A 175 2.52 -2.98 12.85
N THR A 176 3.24 -2.58 11.82
CA THR A 176 4.60 -2.04 11.94
C THR A 176 4.81 -0.83 11.02
N LEU A 177 5.87 -0.08 11.30
CA LEU A 177 6.24 1.08 10.49
C LEU A 177 6.56 0.71 9.03
N ILE A 178 7.22 -0.41 8.78
CA ILE A 178 7.67 -0.84 7.44
C ILE A 178 6.67 -1.69 6.67
N GLY A 179 5.70 -2.27 7.35
CA GLY A 179 4.69 -3.15 6.73
C GLY A 179 3.79 -2.42 5.72
N SER A 180 3.66 -1.10 5.85
CA SER A 180 2.90 -0.24 4.93
C SER A 180 3.72 0.96 4.47
N GLY A 181 3.73 1.19 3.14
CA GLY A 181 4.36 2.39 2.57
C GLY A 181 3.75 3.70 3.08
N SER A 182 2.46 3.70 3.41
CA SER A 182 1.77 4.86 3.98
C SER A 182 2.36 5.27 5.33
N ASN A 183 2.67 4.30 6.21
CA ASN A 183 3.27 4.56 7.52
C ASN A 183 4.63 5.21 7.37
N LEU A 184 5.45 4.72 6.44
CA LEU A 184 6.76 5.30 6.13
C LEU A 184 6.65 6.73 5.59
N LEU A 185 5.66 7.02 4.73
CA LEU A 185 5.45 8.36 4.19
C LEU A 185 5.03 9.34 5.28
N VAL A 186 4.10 8.94 6.17
CA VAL A 186 3.69 9.77 7.32
C VAL A 186 4.87 10.03 8.23
N ASN A 187 5.67 9.01 8.55
CA ASN A 187 6.87 9.15 9.37
C ASN A 187 7.88 10.12 8.76
N SER A 188 8.11 10.02 7.45
CA SER A 188 8.99 10.94 6.73
C SER A 188 8.46 12.38 6.75
N ALA A 189 7.15 12.57 6.64
CA ALA A 189 6.52 13.89 6.74
C ALA A 189 6.71 14.52 8.14
N LEU A 190 6.60 13.72 9.22
CA LEU A 190 6.87 14.18 10.58
C LEU A 190 8.29 14.68 10.76
N ILE A 191 9.27 13.93 10.23
CA ILE A 191 10.69 14.35 10.24
C ILE A 191 10.84 15.68 9.48
N GLY A 192 10.14 15.86 8.36
CA GLY A 192 10.20 17.07 7.54
C GLY A 192 9.67 18.34 8.22
N ILE A 193 8.86 18.19 9.27
CA ILE A 193 8.31 19.29 10.09
C ILE A 193 8.89 19.34 11.51
N ASP A 194 10.07 18.75 11.71
CA ASP A 194 10.78 18.67 13.00
C ASP A 194 9.93 18.07 14.15
N GLN A 195 9.00 17.19 13.82
CA GLN A 195 8.26 16.40 14.81
C GLN A 195 8.96 15.08 15.09
N GLN A 196 8.69 14.53 16.28
CA GLN A 196 9.26 13.25 16.68
C GLN A 196 8.78 12.14 15.75
N PRO A 197 9.69 11.39 15.08
CA PRO A 197 9.32 10.28 14.24
C PRO A 197 8.77 9.12 15.06
N PHE A 198 7.96 8.28 14.41
CA PHE A 198 7.49 7.03 14.99
C PHE A 198 8.63 6.00 15.06
N ASP A 199 8.67 5.26 16.15
CA ASP A 199 9.48 4.06 16.26
C ASP A 199 8.87 2.89 15.49
N PHE A 200 9.68 1.85 15.25
CA PHE A 200 9.28 0.69 14.43
C PHE A 200 8.01 0.02 14.95
N PHE A 201 7.83 -0.08 16.27
CA PHE A 201 6.71 -0.78 16.91
C PHE A 201 5.60 0.12 17.44
N ASP A 202 5.61 1.43 17.19
CA ASP A 202 4.56 2.34 17.66
C ASP A 202 3.19 1.98 17.08
N PHE A 203 3.18 1.45 15.87
CA PHE A 203 1.97 0.96 15.21
C PHE A 203 1.49 -0.41 15.71
N THR A 204 2.28 -1.12 16.52
CA THR A 204 2.01 -2.53 16.84
C THR A 204 0.78 -2.68 17.73
N ILE A 205 0.64 -1.86 18.78
CA ILE A 205 -0.52 -1.98 19.67
C ILE A 205 -1.83 -1.68 18.95
N PRO A 206 -2.02 -0.50 18.31
CA PRO A 206 -3.24 -0.22 17.56
C PRO A 206 -3.43 -1.17 16.38
N GLY A 207 -2.34 -1.55 15.70
CA GLY A 207 -2.37 -2.47 14.57
C GLY A 207 -2.82 -3.88 14.95
N LEU A 208 -2.35 -4.42 16.08
CA LEU A 208 -2.78 -5.73 16.58
C LEU A 208 -4.26 -5.75 16.98
N VAL A 209 -4.76 -4.68 17.59
CA VAL A 209 -6.20 -4.57 17.91
C VAL A 209 -7.02 -4.58 16.63
N LEU A 210 -6.63 -3.77 15.64
CA LEU A 210 -7.31 -3.72 14.34
C LEU A 210 -7.20 -5.05 13.59
N ALA A 211 -6.02 -5.68 13.57
CA ALA A 211 -5.81 -6.97 12.95
C ALA A 211 -6.65 -8.09 13.64
N GLY A 212 -6.72 -8.07 14.97
CA GLY A 212 -7.53 -9.02 15.72
C GLY A 212 -9.02 -8.89 15.39
N VAL A 213 -9.57 -7.69 15.46
CA VAL A 213 -10.97 -7.41 15.11
C VAL A 213 -11.23 -7.73 13.64
N GLY A 214 -10.32 -7.32 12.75
CA GLY A 214 -10.43 -7.57 11.32
C GLY A 214 -10.39 -9.06 10.97
N LEU A 215 -9.48 -9.84 11.58
CA LEU A 215 -9.44 -11.29 11.39
C LEU A 215 -10.72 -11.97 11.89
N VAL A 216 -11.23 -11.57 13.06
CA VAL A 216 -12.53 -12.08 13.56
C VAL A 216 -13.65 -11.76 12.57
N TYR A 217 -13.69 -10.53 12.04
CA TYR A 217 -14.65 -10.15 11.00
C TYR A 217 -14.51 -11.01 9.74
N LEU A 218 -13.29 -11.18 9.25
CA LEU A 218 -13.01 -12.00 8.06
C LEU A 218 -13.41 -13.46 8.23
N LEU A 219 -13.32 -13.98 9.44
CA LEU A 219 -13.64 -15.36 9.73
C LEU A 219 -15.16 -15.60 9.91
N LEU A 220 -15.86 -14.69 10.57
CA LEU A 220 -17.26 -14.88 10.96
C LEU A 220 -18.24 -14.27 9.94
N ILE A 221 -17.91 -13.13 9.38
CA ILE A 221 -18.83 -12.30 8.59
C ILE A 221 -18.53 -12.42 7.09
N ALA A 222 -17.25 -12.35 6.70
CA ALA A 222 -16.88 -12.36 5.30
C ALA A 222 -17.39 -13.60 4.53
N PRO A 223 -17.33 -14.84 5.03
CA PRO A 223 -17.84 -16.01 4.31
C PRO A 223 -19.34 -15.96 4.01
N ARG A 224 -20.11 -15.19 4.81
CA ARG A 224 -21.55 -15.02 4.61
C ARG A 224 -21.91 -13.89 3.63
N LEU A 225 -21.04 -12.88 3.51
CA LEU A 225 -21.26 -11.73 2.66
C LEU A 225 -20.67 -11.90 1.26
N LEU A 226 -19.64 -12.72 1.12
CA LEU A 226 -18.93 -12.88 -0.15
C LEU A 226 -19.75 -13.77 -1.10
N PRO A 227 -20.11 -13.26 -2.29
CA PRO A 227 -20.78 -14.06 -3.30
C PRO A 227 -19.85 -15.12 -3.87
N ASP A 228 -20.41 -16.26 -4.23
CA ASP A 228 -19.73 -17.29 -4.99
C ASP A 228 -19.52 -16.79 -6.41
N ARG A 229 -18.29 -16.45 -6.76
CA ARG A 229 -17.88 -16.10 -8.13
C ARG A 229 -16.88 -17.14 -8.60
N GLU A 230 -17.18 -17.77 -9.73
CA GLU A 230 -16.23 -18.61 -10.44
C GLU A 230 -15.04 -17.75 -10.88
N GLY A 231 -13.82 -18.28 -10.76
CA GLY A 231 -12.62 -17.58 -11.19
C GLY A 231 -12.68 -17.32 -12.70
N MET A 232 -12.18 -16.17 -13.14
CA MET A 232 -12.15 -15.80 -14.58
C MET A 232 -11.42 -16.86 -15.42
N ALA A 233 -10.49 -17.62 -14.83
CA ALA A 233 -9.81 -18.73 -15.49
C ALA A 233 -10.73 -19.92 -15.76
N GLU A 234 -11.70 -20.22 -14.89
CA GLU A 234 -12.70 -21.27 -15.11
C GLU A 234 -13.73 -20.90 -16.15
N THR A 235 -14.16 -19.63 -16.18
CA THR A 235 -15.06 -19.11 -17.22
C THR A 235 -14.40 -19.16 -18.61
N LEU A 236 -13.11 -18.90 -18.70
CA LEU A 236 -12.34 -19.01 -19.95
C LEU A 236 -12.06 -20.47 -20.34
N ALA A 237 -11.88 -21.39 -19.39
CA ALA A 237 -11.69 -22.80 -19.63
C ALA A 237 -13.03 -23.53 -19.96
N GLY A 238 -14.12 -23.15 -19.30
CA GLY A 238 -15.46 -23.72 -19.52
C GLY A 238 -16.14 -23.25 -20.82
N GLY A 239 -15.71 -22.13 -21.39
CA GLY A 239 -16.23 -21.61 -22.68
C GLY A 239 -15.83 -22.42 -23.91
N LYS A 240 -15.05 -23.50 -23.76
CA LYS A 240 -14.58 -24.34 -24.85
C LYS A 240 -15.39 -25.65 -25.03
N ASN A 241 -16.37 -25.91 -24.17
CA ASN A 241 -17.17 -27.15 -24.19
C ASN A 241 -18.70 -26.87 -24.15
N ARG A 242 -19.18 -25.86 -24.92
CA ARG A 242 -20.60 -25.78 -25.30
C ARG A 242 -20.73 -25.41 -26.77
#